data_e47286e8b2abb04409db49720042dbac
#
_entry.id   e47286e8b2abb04409db49720042dbac
#
_cell.length_a   1.000
_cell.length_b   1.000
_cell.length_c   1.000
_cell.angle_alpha   90.00
_cell.angle_beta   90.00
_cell.angle_gamma   90.00
#
_symmetry.space_group_name_H-M   'P 1'
#
loop_
_entity.id
_entity.type
_entity.pdbx_description
1 polymer ?
#
loop_
_entity_poly.entity_id
_entity_poly.type
_entity_poly.pdbx_seq_one_letter_code
_entity_poly.pdbx_strand_id
1 'polypeptide(L)'
;RHDGSDPLARGGTALLLLTLLAWWYVRRTLRPLDAISAGARRFGQGRFDDPIPAAWTRRHGELGELATTLNTMGEDIRQMLDAKRSLLLAISHEMRSPLTRARLHTELLPEDDPGVRPQREALLRDLREMSALVEDLLESERLSDRHVALQRESLDLAVLARGVITELQTRHPGVQVALQVPPELPPQWLDATRLRLLLRNLLENAVRHAGNGRDPDKKGAHGSTMSGEGGNDTVSSHGHTVAPDMDAIAMVRIDRIPTGGCVIEVRDWGPGVPEEQLSKLAEPFHRPDAARSRHAGGVGLGLYLCRLVAQAHGGRLALENAHPGLRVRAWLPSDMKAPQ
;
A
#
# COMPACT_ATOMS: atom_id res chain seq x y z
N ARG A 1 -45.56 -65.73 -32.22
CA ARG A 1 -45.17 -64.47 -31.42
C ARG A 1 -44.01 -63.88 -32.20
N HIS A 2 -44.31 -62.86 -33.01
CA HIS A 2 -43.25 -62.04 -33.61
C HIS A 2 -42.76 -61.04 -32.60
N ASP A 3 -41.52 -61.20 -32.21
CA ASP A 3 -40.78 -60.24 -31.43
C ASP A 3 -40.34 -59.07 -32.36
N GLY A 4 -41.29 -58.20 -32.62
CA GLY A 4 -41.07 -56.99 -33.42
C GLY A 4 -40.34 -55.89 -32.67
N SER A 5 -39.06 -56.08 -32.37
CA SER A 5 -38.21 -55.01 -31.90
C SER A 5 -37.75 -54.20 -33.09
N ASP A 6 -38.35 -53.03 -33.32
CA ASP A 6 -38.09 -52.11 -34.40
C ASP A 6 -36.60 -51.85 -34.60
N PRO A 7 -35.99 -52.14 -35.77
CA PRO A 7 -34.58 -51.89 -36.03
C PRO A 7 -34.20 -50.40 -35.91
N LEU A 8 -35.15 -49.48 -36.13
CA LEU A 8 -34.98 -48.05 -35.96
C LEU A 8 -34.80 -47.63 -34.46
N ALA A 9 -35.56 -48.29 -33.56
CA ALA A 9 -35.44 -48.04 -32.11
C ALA A 9 -34.07 -48.54 -31.58
N ARG A 10 -33.57 -49.67 -32.07
CA ARG A 10 -32.22 -50.18 -31.70
C ARG A 10 -31.11 -49.31 -32.24
N GLY A 11 -31.23 -48.75 -33.46
CA GLY A 11 -30.27 -47.80 -34.02
C GLY A 11 -30.22 -46.50 -33.25
N GLY A 12 -31.36 -45.96 -32.82
CA GLY A 12 -31.44 -44.73 -32.02
C GLY A 12 -30.84 -44.88 -30.64
N THR A 13 -31.08 -46.00 -29.95
CA THR A 13 -30.47 -46.25 -28.62
C THR A 13 -28.95 -46.45 -28.68
N ALA A 14 -28.46 -47.15 -29.74
CA ALA A 14 -27.02 -47.31 -29.95
C ALA A 14 -26.31 -45.97 -30.21
N LEU A 15 -26.91 -45.08 -31.00
CA LEU A 15 -26.37 -43.75 -31.27
C LEU A 15 -26.35 -42.89 -30.01
N LEU A 16 -27.41 -42.92 -29.19
CA LEU A 16 -27.47 -42.23 -27.90
C LEU A 16 -26.39 -42.73 -26.93
N LEU A 17 -26.18 -44.01 -26.83
CA LEU A 17 -25.13 -44.61 -25.99
C LEU A 17 -23.72 -44.19 -26.46
N LEU A 18 -23.48 -44.21 -27.78
CA LEU A 18 -22.22 -43.77 -28.35
C LEU A 18 -21.93 -42.27 -28.07
N THR A 19 -22.94 -41.42 -28.25
CA THR A 19 -22.79 -39.98 -27.95
C THR A 19 -22.57 -39.70 -26.46
N LEU A 20 -23.26 -40.40 -25.55
CA LEU A 20 -23.04 -40.33 -24.12
C LEU A 20 -21.64 -40.83 -23.73
N LEU A 21 -21.18 -41.92 -24.31
CA LEU A 21 -19.86 -42.47 -24.06
C LEU A 21 -18.76 -41.50 -24.56
N ALA A 22 -18.92 -40.95 -25.76
CA ALA A 22 -18.02 -39.98 -26.33
C ALA A 22 -17.98 -38.70 -25.48
N TRP A 23 -19.14 -38.19 -25.06
CA TRP A 23 -19.25 -37.04 -24.17
C TRP A 23 -18.57 -37.28 -22.81
N TRP A 24 -18.82 -38.47 -22.20
CA TRP A 24 -18.19 -38.87 -20.95
C TRP A 24 -16.67 -38.99 -21.10
N TYR A 25 -16.20 -39.58 -22.20
CA TYR A 25 -14.78 -39.74 -22.51
C TYR A 25 -14.10 -38.38 -22.67
N VAL A 26 -14.65 -37.46 -23.47
CA VAL A 26 -14.14 -36.12 -23.69
C VAL A 26 -14.10 -35.34 -22.36
N ARG A 27 -15.20 -35.37 -21.62
CA ARG A 27 -15.28 -34.68 -20.32
C ARG A 27 -14.27 -35.23 -19.31
N ARG A 28 -14.08 -36.56 -19.29
CA ARG A 28 -13.08 -37.20 -18.41
C ARG A 28 -11.65 -36.85 -18.82
N THR A 29 -11.38 -36.68 -20.10
CA THR A 29 -10.05 -36.36 -20.63
C THR A 29 -9.71 -34.87 -20.44
N LEU A 30 -10.69 -33.99 -20.57
CA LEU A 30 -10.48 -32.54 -20.45
C LEU A 30 -10.60 -32.00 -19.00
N ARG A 31 -11.13 -32.75 -18.06
CA ARG A 31 -11.25 -32.36 -16.65
C ARG A 31 -9.95 -31.83 -16.02
N PRO A 32 -8.74 -32.34 -16.32
CA PRO A 32 -7.50 -31.82 -15.80
C PRO A 32 -7.21 -30.39 -16.21
N LEU A 33 -7.68 -29.92 -17.36
CA LEU A 33 -7.45 -28.57 -17.86
C LEU A 33 -8.01 -27.50 -16.93
N ASP A 34 -9.15 -27.75 -16.31
CA ASP A 34 -9.75 -26.82 -15.35
C ASP A 34 -8.85 -26.66 -14.10
N ALA A 35 -8.30 -27.78 -13.61
CA ALA A 35 -7.39 -27.78 -12.47
C ALA A 35 -6.04 -27.11 -12.79
N ILE A 36 -5.50 -27.38 -13.97
CA ILE A 36 -4.26 -26.78 -14.47
C ILE A 36 -4.45 -25.26 -14.65
N SER A 37 -5.54 -24.84 -15.28
CA SER A 37 -5.87 -23.44 -15.49
C SER A 37 -6.08 -22.70 -14.15
N ALA A 38 -6.77 -23.33 -13.19
CA ALA A 38 -6.95 -22.78 -11.85
C ALA A 38 -5.61 -22.67 -11.11
N GLY A 39 -4.71 -23.64 -11.23
CA GLY A 39 -3.35 -23.62 -10.69
C GLY A 39 -2.53 -22.49 -11.30
N ALA A 40 -2.51 -22.38 -12.62
CA ALA A 40 -1.81 -21.33 -13.34
C ALA A 40 -2.30 -19.92 -12.93
N ARG A 41 -3.61 -19.73 -12.73
CA ARG A 41 -4.19 -18.47 -12.23
C ARG A 41 -3.74 -18.18 -10.80
N ARG A 42 -3.66 -19.18 -9.92
CA ARG A 42 -3.14 -19.01 -8.55
C ARG A 42 -1.67 -18.56 -8.56
N PHE A 43 -0.84 -19.21 -9.40
CA PHE A 43 0.56 -18.81 -9.56
C PHE A 43 0.71 -17.41 -10.13
N GLY A 44 -0.11 -17.03 -11.13
CA GLY A 44 -0.17 -15.66 -11.66
C GLY A 44 -0.61 -14.62 -10.63
N GLN A 45 -1.30 -15.05 -9.55
CA GLN A 45 -1.66 -14.21 -8.40
C GLN A 45 -0.60 -14.23 -7.29
N GLY A 46 0.54 -14.89 -7.50
CA GLY A 46 1.62 -15.03 -6.52
C GLY A 46 1.35 -16.05 -5.41
N ARG A 47 0.36 -16.93 -5.56
CA ARG A 47 0.04 -18.01 -4.60
C ARG A 47 0.73 -19.30 -5.05
N PHE A 48 1.98 -19.47 -4.67
CA PHE A 48 2.79 -20.64 -5.03
C PHE A 48 2.66 -21.80 -4.03
N ASP A 49 2.08 -21.55 -2.84
CA ASP A 49 1.97 -22.57 -1.77
C ASP A 49 0.84 -23.59 -2.01
N ASP A 50 -0.02 -23.35 -3.01
CA ASP A 50 -1.14 -24.20 -3.36
C ASP A 50 -0.93 -24.84 -4.75
N PRO A 51 -0.12 -25.90 -4.84
CA PRO A 51 0.21 -26.54 -6.10
C PRO A 51 -0.99 -27.25 -6.74
N ILE A 52 -0.87 -27.56 -8.02
CA ILE A 52 -1.85 -28.40 -8.72
C ILE A 52 -1.86 -29.78 -8.05
N PRO A 53 -3.05 -30.30 -7.67
CA PRO A 53 -3.15 -31.53 -6.91
C PRO A 53 -2.46 -32.74 -7.55
N ALA A 54 -1.82 -33.59 -6.73
CA ALA A 54 -1.09 -34.78 -7.17
C ALA A 54 -1.93 -35.77 -8.00
N ALA A 55 -3.25 -35.77 -7.86
CA ALA A 55 -4.16 -36.55 -8.67
C ALA A 55 -4.09 -36.21 -10.17
N TRP A 56 -3.62 -35.00 -10.51
CA TRP A 56 -3.47 -34.54 -11.89
C TRP A 56 -2.02 -34.63 -12.39
N THR A 57 -1.02 -34.42 -11.52
CA THR A 57 0.40 -34.55 -11.90
C THR A 57 0.86 -36.00 -12.11
N ARG A 58 0.23 -36.96 -11.44
CA ARG A 58 0.54 -38.41 -11.60
C ARG A 58 -0.15 -39.06 -12.80
N ARG A 59 -0.92 -38.31 -13.54
CA ARG A 59 -1.57 -38.88 -14.76
C ARG A 59 -0.55 -39.05 -15.86
N HIS A 60 -0.60 -40.21 -16.51
CA HIS A 60 0.19 -40.47 -17.73
C HIS A 60 -0.35 -39.62 -18.87
N GLY A 61 0.52 -38.99 -19.63
CA GLY A 61 0.20 -38.18 -20.80
C GLY A 61 0.55 -36.68 -20.63
N GLU A 62 0.42 -35.95 -21.70
CA GLU A 62 0.84 -34.55 -21.86
C GLU A 62 0.26 -33.61 -20.80
N LEU A 63 -0.98 -33.82 -20.37
CA LEU A 63 -1.61 -32.99 -19.32
C LEU A 63 -1.01 -33.21 -17.91
N GLY A 64 -0.57 -34.43 -17.63
CA GLY A 64 0.13 -34.72 -16.36
C GLY A 64 1.54 -34.09 -16.35
N GLU A 65 2.25 -34.16 -17.46
CA GLU A 65 3.54 -33.54 -17.64
C GLU A 65 3.44 -32.00 -17.53
N LEU A 66 2.44 -31.40 -18.18
CA LEU A 66 2.15 -29.97 -18.08
C LEU A 66 1.85 -29.55 -16.63
N ALA A 67 1.03 -30.31 -15.91
CA ALA A 67 0.74 -30.03 -14.50
C ALA A 67 1.99 -30.10 -13.62
N THR A 68 2.86 -31.08 -13.88
CA THR A 68 4.14 -31.23 -13.18
C THR A 68 5.08 -30.08 -13.48
N THR A 69 5.24 -29.72 -14.75
CA THR A 69 6.09 -28.60 -15.19
C THR A 69 5.64 -27.28 -14.56
N LEU A 70 4.32 -27.02 -14.51
CA LEU A 70 3.79 -25.83 -13.86
C LEU A 70 4.06 -25.82 -12.36
N ASN A 71 3.93 -26.96 -11.67
CA ASN A 71 4.27 -27.04 -10.25
C ASN A 71 5.77 -26.79 -9.99
N THR A 72 6.65 -27.38 -10.81
CA THR A 72 8.09 -27.14 -10.72
C THR A 72 8.41 -25.66 -10.93
N MET A 73 7.84 -25.04 -11.97
CA MET A 73 8.00 -23.62 -12.23
C MET A 73 7.51 -22.76 -11.04
N GLY A 74 6.36 -23.11 -10.46
CA GLY A 74 5.84 -22.41 -9.25
C GLY A 74 6.79 -22.53 -8.08
N GLU A 75 7.36 -23.70 -7.84
CA GLU A 75 8.35 -23.94 -6.79
C GLU A 75 9.66 -23.18 -7.03
N ASP A 76 10.17 -23.18 -8.28
CA ASP A 76 11.39 -22.44 -8.64
C ASP A 76 11.22 -20.93 -8.43
N ILE A 77 10.05 -20.38 -8.82
CA ILE A 77 9.73 -18.96 -8.61
C ILE A 77 9.66 -18.67 -7.10
N ARG A 78 9.01 -19.53 -6.32
CA ARG A 78 8.92 -19.39 -4.85
C ARG A 78 10.33 -19.36 -4.24
N GLN A 79 11.18 -20.31 -4.58
CA GLN A 79 12.57 -20.39 -4.08
C GLN A 79 13.37 -19.15 -4.47
N MET A 80 13.21 -18.65 -5.70
CA MET A 80 13.87 -17.42 -6.16
C MET A 80 13.42 -16.19 -5.34
N LEU A 81 12.14 -16.08 -5.06
CA LEU A 81 11.59 -15.00 -4.23
C LEU A 81 12.09 -15.08 -2.79
N ASP A 82 12.13 -16.28 -2.20
CA ASP A 82 12.66 -16.51 -0.85
C ASP A 82 14.15 -16.22 -0.76
N ALA A 83 14.94 -16.63 -1.75
CA ALA A 83 16.36 -16.31 -1.85
C ALA A 83 16.61 -14.80 -1.98
N LYS A 84 15.82 -14.11 -2.82
CA LYS A 84 15.85 -12.64 -2.96
C LYS A 84 15.58 -11.95 -1.62
N ARG A 85 14.55 -12.39 -0.89
CA ARG A 85 14.20 -11.84 0.44
C ARG A 85 15.31 -12.04 1.44
N SER A 86 15.83 -13.27 1.52
CA SER A 86 16.93 -13.61 2.43
C SER A 86 18.18 -12.77 2.16
N LEU A 87 18.50 -12.53 0.87
CA LEU A 87 19.60 -11.68 0.47
C LEU A 87 19.39 -10.22 0.91
N LEU A 88 18.20 -9.66 0.69
CA LEU A 88 17.89 -8.28 1.09
C LEU A 88 17.94 -8.11 2.61
N LEU A 89 17.43 -9.09 3.38
CA LEU A 89 17.53 -9.10 4.83
C LEU A 89 19.01 -9.14 5.29
N ALA A 90 19.84 -10.01 4.68
CA ALA A 90 21.26 -10.12 5.00
C ALA A 90 22.00 -8.81 4.68
N ILE A 91 21.81 -8.24 3.49
CA ILE A 91 22.42 -6.97 3.08
C ILE A 91 22.06 -5.87 4.08
N SER A 92 20.80 -5.79 4.49
CA SER A 92 20.36 -4.75 5.42
C SER A 92 20.96 -4.88 6.81
N HIS A 93 21.11 -6.11 7.31
CA HIS A 93 21.84 -6.35 8.57
C HIS A 93 23.31 -5.95 8.45
N GLU A 94 23.95 -6.31 7.34
CA GLU A 94 25.35 -5.97 7.07
C GLU A 94 25.57 -4.48 6.82
N MET A 95 24.58 -3.75 6.28
CA MET A 95 24.66 -2.30 6.06
C MET A 95 24.43 -1.49 7.34
N ARG A 96 23.59 -1.97 8.27
CA ARG A 96 23.32 -1.26 9.53
C ARG A 96 24.59 -1.05 10.36
N SER A 97 25.44 -2.06 10.47
CA SER A 97 26.66 -1.99 11.27
C SER A 97 27.66 -0.94 10.77
N PRO A 98 28.06 -0.86 9.48
CA PRO A 98 28.99 0.17 8.99
C PRO A 98 28.35 1.58 9.06
N LEU A 99 27.05 1.72 8.80
CA LEU A 99 26.36 3.01 8.94
C LEU A 99 26.38 3.51 10.37
N THR A 100 26.13 2.63 11.36
CA THR A 100 26.19 2.98 12.78
C THR A 100 27.62 3.40 13.17
N ARG A 101 28.66 2.68 12.71
CA ARG A 101 30.05 3.04 12.97
C ARG A 101 30.43 4.38 12.31
N ALA A 102 30.05 4.58 11.04
CA ALA A 102 30.31 5.83 10.34
C ALA A 102 29.64 7.02 11.04
N ARG A 103 28.39 6.84 11.50
CA ARG A 103 27.69 7.83 12.31
C ARG A 103 28.43 8.15 13.62
N LEU A 104 28.83 7.11 14.35
CA LEU A 104 29.57 7.29 15.61
C LEU A 104 30.88 8.03 15.39
N HIS A 105 31.67 7.64 14.37
CA HIS A 105 32.92 8.35 14.04
C HIS A 105 32.66 9.80 13.64
N THR A 106 31.57 10.09 12.95
CA THR A 106 31.19 11.46 12.57
C THR A 106 30.73 12.29 13.79
N GLU A 107 30.02 11.65 14.75
CA GLU A 107 29.60 12.29 16.00
C GLU A 107 30.81 12.63 16.92
N LEU A 108 31.90 11.87 16.80
CA LEU A 108 33.15 12.11 17.55
C LEU A 108 34.04 13.22 16.94
N LEU A 109 33.73 13.74 15.76
CA LEU A 109 34.43 14.90 15.21
C LEU A 109 34.17 16.14 16.05
N PRO A 110 35.19 17.05 16.18
CA PRO A 110 35.03 18.29 16.95
C PRO A 110 33.82 19.09 16.51
N GLU A 111 32.96 19.46 17.47
CA GLU A 111 31.74 20.22 17.22
C GLU A 111 32.01 21.70 17.08
N ASP A 112 33.05 22.17 17.76
CA ASP A 112 33.39 23.61 17.91
C ASP A 112 34.29 24.14 16.78
N ASP A 113 34.73 23.27 15.82
CA ASP A 113 35.55 23.70 14.69
C ASP A 113 34.65 24.23 13.58
N PRO A 114 34.67 25.56 13.31
CA PRO A 114 33.84 26.16 12.24
C PRO A 114 34.11 25.59 10.85
N GLY A 115 35.29 25.05 10.59
CA GLY A 115 35.66 24.44 9.32
C GLY A 115 35.13 23.02 9.14
N VAL A 116 34.90 22.29 10.23
CA VAL A 116 34.46 20.87 10.23
C VAL A 116 32.95 20.74 10.42
N ARG A 117 32.33 21.64 11.17
CA ARG A 117 30.92 21.59 11.54
C ARG A 117 29.95 21.40 10.35
N PRO A 118 30.02 22.19 9.25
CA PRO A 118 29.10 22.02 8.13
C PRO A 118 29.20 20.65 7.46
N GLN A 119 30.44 20.15 7.30
CA GLN A 119 30.73 18.84 6.71
C GLN A 119 30.24 17.70 7.62
N ARG A 120 30.46 17.82 8.94
CA ARG A 120 29.96 16.88 9.94
C ARG A 120 28.43 16.79 9.91
N GLU A 121 27.74 17.93 9.91
CA GLU A 121 26.27 17.97 9.84
C GLU A 121 25.74 17.40 8.50
N ALA A 122 26.42 17.68 7.40
CA ALA A 122 26.06 17.10 6.10
C ALA A 122 26.21 15.56 6.11
N LEU A 123 27.34 15.06 6.59
CA LEU A 123 27.60 13.63 6.66
C LEU A 123 26.63 12.91 7.60
N LEU A 124 26.30 13.49 8.74
CA LEU A 124 25.28 12.95 9.66
C LEU A 124 23.89 12.92 9.03
N ARG A 125 23.52 13.88 8.18
CA ARG A 125 22.28 13.84 7.41
C ARG A 125 22.28 12.69 6.40
N ASP A 126 23.37 12.58 5.62
CA ASP A 126 23.49 11.53 4.61
C ASP A 126 23.45 10.12 5.23
N LEU A 127 24.11 9.92 6.36
CA LEU A 127 24.09 8.64 7.09
C LEU A 127 22.70 8.29 7.64
N ARG A 128 21.93 9.28 8.13
CA ARG A 128 20.54 9.08 8.56
C ARG A 128 19.65 8.72 7.37
N GLU A 129 19.85 9.38 6.23
CA GLU A 129 19.10 9.10 5.01
C GLU A 129 19.38 7.68 4.50
N MET A 130 20.66 7.25 4.47
CA MET A 130 21.03 5.88 4.11
C MET A 130 20.42 4.84 5.06
N SER A 131 20.41 5.12 6.37
CA SER A 131 19.82 4.21 7.36
C SER A 131 18.30 4.07 7.15
N ALA A 132 17.61 5.18 6.91
CA ALA A 132 16.17 5.18 6.62
C ALA A 132 15.86 4.41 5.34
N LEU A 133 16.71 4.53 4.31
CA LEU A 133 16.59 3.77 3.05
C LEU A 133 16.63 2.27 3.25
N VAL A 134 17.62 1.82 4.02
CA VAL A 134 17.78 0.39 4.32
C VAL A 134 16.55 -0.13 5.09
N GLU A 135 16.04 0.64 6.05
CA GLU A 135 14.84 0.29 6.81
C GLU A 135 13.58 0.25 5.93
N ASP A 136 13.39 1.25 5.07
CA ASP A 136 12.25 1.34 4.14
C ASP A 136 12.26 0.20 3.13
N LEU A 137 13.44 -0.17 2.61
CA LEU A 137 13.60 -1.29 1.69
C LEU A 137 13.21 -2.61 2.36
N LEU A 138 13.69 -2.85 3.58
CA LEU A 138 13.34 -4.04 4.36
C LEU A 138 11.84 -4.13 4.64
N GLU A 139 11.25 -3.00 5.02
CA GLU A 139 9.84 -2.95 5.32
C GLU A 139 8.99 -3.18 4.07
N SER A 140 9.43 -2.65 2.91
CA SER A 140 8.77 -2.90 1.64
C SER A 140 8.75 -4.37 1.25
N GLU A 141 9.87 -5.09 1.47
CA GLU A 141 9.95 -6.53 1.21
C GLU A 141 9.08 -7.34 2.19
N ARG A 142 9.05 -6.97 3.48
CA ARG A 142 8.16 -7.59 4.46
C ARG A 142 6.68 -7.40 4.12
N LEU A 143 6.30 -6.22 3.63
CA LEU A 143 4.93 -5.90 3.25
C LEU A 143 4.52 -6.49 1.91
N SER A 144 5.46 -6.71 1.00
CA SER A 144 5.21 -7.36 -0.29
C SER A 144 4.86 -8.83 -0.13
N ASP A 145 5.21 -9.43 1.00
CA ASP A 145 4.82 -10.80 1.32
C ASP A 145 3.36 -10.87 1.74
N ARG A 146 2.51 -11.37 0.86
CA ARG A 146 1.07 -11.59 1.14
C ARG A 146 0.80 -12.59 2.27
N HIS A 147 1.81 -13.33 2.72
CA HIS A 147 1.71 -14.35 3.76
C HIS A 147 2.16 -13.85 5.15
N VAL A 148 2.70 -12.64 5.24
CA VAL A 148 2.97 -12.04 6.55
C VAL A 148 1.64 -11.71 7.21
N ALA A 149 1.25 -12.55 8.17
CA ALA A 149 0.05 -12.36 8.96
C ALA A 149 0.08 -10.98 9.64
N LEU A 150 -0.93 -10.15 9.36
CA LEU A 150 -1.11 -8.90 10.07
C LEU A 150 -1.39 -9.20 11.55
N GLN A 151 -0.71 -8.50 12.44
CA GLN A 151 -1.00 -8.50 13.87
C GLN A 151 -2.15 -7.53 14.15
N ARG A 152 -3.36 -7.97 13.81
CA ARG A 152 -4.56 -7.15 13.97
C ARG A 152 -4.96 -7.11 15.44
N GLU A 153 -5.30 -5.92 15.91
CA GLU A 153 -5.83 -5.66 17.24
C GLU A 153 -6.97 -4.65 17.19
N SER A 154 -7.73 -4.54 18.28
CA SER A 154 -8.77 -3.52 18.42
C SER A 154 -8.13 -2.15 18.61
N LEU A 155 -8.13 -1.31 17.59
CA LEU A 155 -7.35 -0.09 17.51
C LEU A 155 -8.25 1.15 17.48
N ASP A 156 -8.01 2.08 18.41
CA ASP A 156 -8.54 3.44 18.35
C ASP A 156 -7.67 4.29 17.41
N LEU A 157 -8.20 4.57 16.22
CA LEU A 157 -7.48 5.32 15.19
C LEU A 157 -7.25 6.79 15.57
N ALA A 158 -8.12 7.37 16.41
CA ALA A 158 -7.93 8.75 16.89
C ALA A 158 -6.74 8.85 17.84
N VAL A 159 -6.57 7.86 18.72
CA VAL A 159 -5.42 7.76 19.63
C VAL A 159 -4.14 7.53 18.84
N LEU A 160 -4.16 6.61 17.88
CA LEU A 160 -3.00 6.34 17.03
C LEU A 160 -2.58 7.58 16.24
N ALA A 161 -3.52 8.26 15.58
CA ALA A 161 -3.22 9.44 14.77
C ALA A 161 -2.66 10.58 15.63
N ARG A 162 -3.26 10.85 16.79
CA ARG A 162 -2.72 11.83 17.75
C ARG A 162 -1.28 11.50 18.18
N GLY A 163 -1.01 10.24 18.46
CA GLY A 163 0.34 9.78 18.82
C GLY A 163 1.37 10.06 17.73
N VAL A 164 1.04 9.74 16.47
CA VAL A 164 1.93 9.98 15.32
C VAL A 164 2.12 11.48 15.06
N ILE A 165 1.06 12.29 15.19
CA ILE A 165 1.14 13.76 15.04
C ILE A 165 2.04 14.36 16.12
N THR A 166 1.91 13.95 17.38
CA THR A 166 2.75 14.43 18.48
C THR A 166 4.23 14.06 18.25
N GLU A 167 4.49 12.84 17.79
CA GLU A 167 5.85 12.40 17.45
C GLU A 167 6.45 13.23 16.30
N LEU A 168 5.65 13.55 15.27
CA LEU A 168 6.04 14.41 14.16
C LEU A 168 6.38 15.83 14.65
N GLN A 169 5.53 16.42 15.49
CA GLN A 169 5.72 17.77 16.04
C GLN A 169 6.96 17.85 16.92
N THR A 170 7.30 16.78 17.62
CA THR A 170 8.56 16.71 18.41
C THR A 170 9.78 16.73 17.49
N ARG A 171 9.73 16.09 16.33
CA ARG A 171 10.83 16.09 15.34
C ARG A 171 10.89 17.37 14.51
N HIS A 172 9.75 18.00 14.28
CA HIS A 172 9.60 19.21 13.47
C HIS A 172 8.86 20.28 14.27
N PRO A 173 9.56 21.00 15.19
CA PRO A 173 8.94 22.07 15.98
C PRO A 173 8.33 23.15 15.09
N GLY A 174 7.09 23.56 15.38
CA GLY A 174 6.35 24.55 14.61
C GLY A 174 5.45 23.99 13.50
N VAL A 175 5.51 22.68 13.25
CA VAL A 175 4.58 22.02 12.32
C VAL A 175 3.22 21.82 13.00
N GLN A 176 2.16 22.33 12.37
CA GLN A 176 0.78 22.10 12.81
C GLN A 176 0.08 21.15 11.85
N VAL A 177 -0.62 20.14 12.40
CA VAL A 177 -1.41 19.16 11.65
C VAL A 177 -2.82 19.14 12.25
N ALA A 178 -3.82 19.42 11.43
CA ALA A 178 -5.21 19.31 11.83
C ALA A 178 -5.65 17.83 11.82
N LEU A 179 -6.37 17.41 12.87
CA LEU A 179 -6.94 16.07 12.96
C LEU A 179 -8.47 16.15 13.02
N GLN A 180 -9.13 15.50 12.08
CA GLN A 180 -10.59 15.37 12.00
C GLN A 180 -10.99 13.91 12.12
N VAL A 181 -11.69 13.57 13.20
CA VAL A 181 -12.20 12.21 13.45
C VAL A 181 -13.65 12.33 13.91
N PRO A 182 -14.58 11.52 13.38
CA PRO A 182 -15.96 11.49 13.86
C PRO A 182 -16.01 11.13 15.35
N PRO A 183 -16.91 11.74 16.15
CA PRO A 183 -17.03 11.46 17.59
C PRO A 183 -17.30 9.97 17.90
N GLU A 184 -18.00 9.27 17.01
CA GLU A 184 -18.43 7.89 17.18
C GLU A 184 -17.69 6.93 16.24
N LEU A 185 -16.39 7.09 16.05
CA LEU A 185 -15.60 6.11 15.30
C LEU A 185 -15.31 4.91 16.23
N PRO A 186 -15.90 3.73 15.99
CA PRO A 186 -15.61 2.57 16.80
C PRO A 186 -14.18 2.08 16.55
N PRO A 187 -13.55 1.42 17.52
CA PRO A 187 -12.26 0.77 17.31
C PRO A 187 -12.29 -0.16 16.09
N GLN A 188 -11.23 -0.14 15.32
CA GLN A 188 -11.08 -0.93 14.08
C GLN A 188 -10.13 -2.11 14.32
N TRP A 189 -10.39 -3.25 13.67
CA TRP A 189 -9.54 -4.45 13.77
C TRP A 189 -8.42 -4.39 12.73
N LEU A 190 -7.31 -3.73 13.09
CA LEU A 190 -6.21 -3.37 12.20
C LEU A 190 -4.85 -3.59 12.88
N ASP A 191 -3.77 -3.59 12.10
CA ASP A 191 -2.39 -3.69 12.59
C ASP A 191 -1.85 -2.30 12.92
N ALA A 192 -1.68 -2.00 14.22
CA ALA A 192 -1.25 -0.70 14.71
C ALA A 192 0.14 -0.30 14.20
N THR A 193 1.08 -1.26 14.12
CA THR A 193 2.45 -1.01 13.65
C THR A 193 2.46 -0.58 12.19
N ARG A 194 1.68 -1.26 11.35
CA ARG A 194 1.55 -0.95 9.93
C ARG A 194 0.85 0.37 9.69
N LEU A 195 -0.20 0.68 10.46
CA LEU A 195 -0.90 1.95 10.34
C LEU A 195 -0.07 3.13 10.84
N ARG A 196 0.72 2.94 11.90
CA ARG A 196 1.69 3.95 12.34
C ARG A 196 2.70 4.26 11.22
N LEU A 197 3.21 3.25 10.53
CA LEU A 197 4.09 3.40 9.38
C LEU A 197 3.42 4.20 8.25
N LEU A 198 2.16 3.84 7.90
CA LEU A 198 1.39 4.54 6.89
C LEU A 198 1.21 6.03 7.23
N LEU A 199 0.69 6.33 8.42
CA LEU A 199 0.46 7.71 8.87
C LEU A 199 1.76 8.51 8.91
N ARG A 200 2.85 7.94 9.45
CA ARG A 200 4.16 8.59 9.50
C ARG A 200 4.65 8.95 8.09
N ASN A 201 4.62 8.01 7.14
CA ASN A 201 5.07 8.28 5.78
C ASN A 201 4.24 9.36 5.08
N LEU A 202 2.91 9.34 5.26
CA LEU A 202 2.04 10.37 4.69
C LEU A 202 2.30 11.74 5.29
N LEU A 203 2.47 11.84 6.60
CA LEU A 203 2.71 13.09 7.31
C LEU A 203 4.11 13.64 7.03
N GLU A 204 5.15 12.81 7.03
CA GLU A 204 6.51 13.23 6.66
C GLU A 204 6.57 13.73 5.21
N ASN A 205 5.80 13.10 4.31
CA ASN A 205 5.66 13.57 2.94
C ASN A 205 4.99 14.95 2.89
N ALA A 206 3.92 15.16 3.65
CA ALA A 206 3.23 16.45 3.75
C ALA A 206 4.15 17.55 4.28
N VAL A 207 4.92 17.30 5.36
CA VAL A 207 5.91 18.24 5.91
C VAL A 207 6.94 18.63 4.86
N ARG A 208 7.46 17.65 4.13
CA ARG A 208 8.50 17.84 3.10
C ARG A 208 8.04 18.73 1.95
N HIS A 209 6.79 18.59 1.53
CA HIS A 209 6.27 19.26 0.35
C HIS A 209 5.48 20.53 0.65
N ALA A 210 4.90 20.68 1.85
CA ALA A 210 4.20 21.89 2.25
C ALA A 210 5.12 23.11 2.42
N GLY A 211 6.39 22.88 2.82
CA GLY A 211 7.39 23.97 2.99
C GLY A 211 7.77 24.67 1.69
N ASN A 212 7.64 24.03 0.54
CA ASN A 212 8.02 24.60 -0.76
C ASN A 212 6.93 25.48 -1.41
N GLY A 213 5.73 25.54 -0.82
CA GLY A 213 4.60 26.32 -1.37
C GLY A 213 4.30 27.63 -0.62
N ARG A 214 4.89 27.83 0.55
CA ARG A 214 4.72 29.07 1.32
C ARG A 214 5.87 30.03 1.04
N ASP A 215 5.72 30.81 -0.06
CA ASP A 215 6.54 31.99 -0.29
C ASP A 215 6.11 33.08 0.71
N PRO A 216 6.97 33.52 1.67
CA PRO A 216 6.61 34.52 2.68
C PRO A 216 6.24 35.88 2.05
N ASP A 217 6.61 36.13 0.80
CA ASP A 217 6.32 37.38 0.10
C ASP A 217 4.90 37.48 -0.52
N LYS A 218 4.11 36.39 -0.52
CA LYS A 218 2.72 36.43 -1.01
C LYS A 218 1.67 36.75 0.05
N LYS A 219 2.04 37.09 1.27
CA LYS A 219 1.10 37.54 2.33
C LYS A 219 0.46 38.94 2.10
N GLY A 220 0.76 39.63 1.00
CA GLY A 220 0.41 41.05 0.77
C GLY A 220 -0.68 41.34 -0.25
N ALA A 221 -1.35 40.40 -0.90
CA ALA A 221 -2.17 40.71 -2.07
C ALA A 221 -3.62 40.18 -2.05
N HIS A 222 -4.28 40.03 -0.91
CA HIS A 222 -5.75 39.86 -0.88
C HIS A 222 -6.36 40.55 0.34
N GLY A 223 -6.21 41.86 0.36
CA GLY A 223 -6.97 42.75 1.20
C GLY A 223 -7.59 43.82 0.30
N SER A 224 -8.73 43.53 -0.32
CA SER A 224 -9.55 44.58 -0.93
C SER A 224 -11.01 44.25 -0.67
N THR A 225 -11.54 44.98 0.29
CA THR A 225 -12.92 45.38 0.52
C THR A 225 -13.88 45.13 -0.64
N MET A 226 -14.97 44.41 -0.36
CA MET A 226 -16.30 44.75 -0.89
C MET A 226 -17.34 44.62 0.21
N SER A 227 -17.79 45.75 0.69
CA SER A 227 -19.06 45.95 1.40
C SER A 227 -20.22 45.71 0.41
N GLY A 228 -21.18 44.89 0.77
CA GLY A 228 -22.40 44.66 0.00
C GLY A 228 -23.45 44.00 0.89
N GLU A 229 -24.45 44.78 1.23
CA GLU A 229 -25.61 44.45 2.05
C GLU A 229 -26.53 43.36 1.47
N GLY A 230 -27.19 42.62 2.35
CA GLY A 230 -28.58 42.21 2.21
C GLY A 230 -28.84 40.80 1.69
N GLY A 231 -29.49 40.01 2.51
CA GLY A 231 -30.17 38.80 2.06
C GLY A 231 -30.25 37.70 3.12
N ASN A 232 -31.25 37.82 3.97
CA ASN A 232 -31.69 36.80 4.91
C ASN A 232 -32.28 35.63 4.13
N ASP A 233 -31.81 34.40 4.29
CA ASP A 233 -32.65 33.21 4.17
C ASP A 233 -32.01 32.02 4.89
N THR A 234 -32.71 31.56 5.88
CA THR A 234 -32.55 30.37 6.70
C THR A 234 -32.70 29.08 5.89
N VAL A 235 -31.68 28.21 5.86
CA VAL A 235 -31.91 26.75 5.81
C VAL A 235 -30.83 26.05 6.65
N SER A 236 -31.31 25.41 7.71
CA SER A 236 -30.56 24.48 8.56
C SER A 236 -30.08 23.25 7.75
N SER A 237 -28.79 22.97 7.80
CA SER A 237 -28.33 21.60 7.69
C SER A 237 -27.05 21.43 8.52
N HIS A 238 -27.14 20.57 9.50
CA HIS A 238 -26.11 20.25 10.47
C HIS A 238 -24.93 19.54 9.78
N GLY A 239 -23.85 20.23 9.62
CA GLY A 239 -22.55 19.69 9.30
C GLY A 239 -21.52 20.59 9.95
N HIS A 240 -20.96 20.18 11.09
CA HIS A 240 -19.86 20.88 11.72
C HIS A 240 -18.63 20.80 10.81
N THR A 241 -18.57 21.65 9.81
CA THR A 241 -17.35 21.94 9.08
C THR A 241 -16.54 22.90 9.92
N VAL A 242 -15.67 22.37 10.77
CA VAL A 242 -14.62 23.18 11.40
C VAL A 242 -13.81 23.78 10.27
N ALA A 243 -13.78 25.11 10.16
CA ALA A 243 -12.96 25.82 9.20
C ALA A 243 -11.51 25.29 9.30
N PRO A 244 -10.83 25.05 8.16
CA PRO A 244 -9.44 24.57 8.21
C PRO A 244 -8.60 25.59 8.98
N ASP A 245 -7.89 25.11 10.00
CA ASP A 245 -6.92 25.90 10.74
C ASP A 245 -5.90 26.44 9.72
N MET A 246 -5.95 27.74 9.44
CA MET A 246 -5.20 28.38 8.34
C MET A 246 -3.68 28.24 8.49
N ASP A 247 -3.20 27.79 9.67
CA ASP A 247 -1.80 27.58 9.96
C ASP A 247 -1.34 26.11 9.83
N ALA A 248 -2.27 25.16 9.71
CA ALA A 248 -1.91 23.74 9.54
C ALA A 248 -1.27 23.48 8.17
N ILE A 249 -0.16 22.74 8.15
CA ILE A 249 0.54 22.32 6.91
C ILE A 249 -0.10 21.10 6.28
N ALA A 250 -0.80 20.31 7.07
CA ALA A 250 -1.51 19.11 6.63
C ALA A 250 -2.76 18.88 7.49
N MET A 251 -3.68 18.10 6.93
CA MET A 251 -4.89 17.63 7.61
C MET A 251 -4.94 16.10 7.52
N VAL A 252 -5.17 15.45 8.65
CA VAL A 252 -5.53 14.04 8.74
C VAL A 252 -7.02 13.95 8.99
N ARG A 253 -7.73 13.28 8.12
CA ARG A 253 -9.15 12.99 8.29
C ARG A 253 -9.37 11.48 8.31
N ILE A 254 -10.15 11.01 9.27
CA ILE A 254 -10.51 9.59 9.39
C ILE A 254 -12.02 9.51 9.35
N ASP A 255 -12.57 8.75 8.42
CA ASP A 255 -14.01 8.54 8.28
C ASP A 255 -14.35 7.05 8.29
N ARG A 256 -15.58 6.73 8.68
CA ARG A 256 -16.11 5.37 8.61
C ARG A 256 -16.60 5.06 7.19
N ILE A 257 -16.34 3.85 6.72
CA ILE A 257 -16.90 3.33 5.47
C ILE A 257 -18.26 2.67 5.80
N PRO A 258 -19.36 3.00 5.08
CA PRO A 258 -20.68 2.42 5.35
C PRO A 258 -20.72 0.88 5.29
N THR A 259 -19.90 0.28 4.44
CA THR A 259 -19.77 -1.17 4.26
C THR A 259 -18.87 -1.85 5.31
N GLY A 260 -18.35 -1.10 6.27
CA GLY A 260 -17.41 -1.54 7.30
C GLY A 260 -15.97 -1.12 7.01
N GLY A 261 -15.23 -0.81 8.08
CA GLY A 261 -13.86 -0.29 8.00
C GLY A 261 -13.79 1.24 8.03
N CYS A 262 -12.64 1.76 7.63
CA CYS A 262 -12.36 3.19 7.68
C CYS A 262 -11.61 3.67 6.43
N VAL A 263 -11.66 4.98 6.20
CA VAL A 263 -10.80 5.68 5.26
C VAL A 263 -9.93 6.66 6.05
N ILE A 264 -8.65 6.63 5.79
CA ILE A 264 -7.68 7.59 6.32
C ILE A 264 -7.27 8.48 5.15
N GLU A 265 -7.55 9.76 5.26
CA GLU A 265 -7.16 10.78 4.30
C GLU A 265 -6.09 11.68 4.92
N VAL A 266 -5.01 11.91 4.19
CA VAL A 266 -4.02 12.95 4.52
C VAL A 266 -3.95 13.90 3.35
N ARG A 267 -4.16 15.19 3.62
CA ARG A 267 -4.09 16.28 2.65
C ARG A 267 -3.00 17.25 3.07
N ASP A 268 -2.14 17.64 2.16
CA ASP A 268 -1.24 18.77 2.31
C ASP A 268 -1.72 19.98 1.48
N TRP A 269 -1.06 21.14 1.69
CA TRP A 269 -1.29 22.38 0.95
C TRP A 269 -0.05 22.77 0.12
N GLY A 270 0.72 21.78 -0.32
CA GLY A 270 1.87 21.96 -1.20
C GLY A 270 1.49 22.34 -2.63
N PRO A 271 2.45 22.33 -3.56
CA PRO A 271 2.21 22.69 -4.97
C PRO A 271 1.39 21.65 -5.75
N GLY A 272 1.17 20.46 -5.18
CA GLY A 272 0.59 19.33 -5.90
C GLY A 272 1.60 18.69 -6.86
N VAL A 273 1.12 17.83 -7.76
CA VAL A 273 1.93 17.05 -8.70
C VAL A 273 1.28 17.08 -10.08
N PRO A 274 2.05 17.08 -11.20
CA PRO A 274 1.48 16.93 -12.53
C PRO A 274 0.60 15.70 -12.64
N GLU A 275 -0.57 15.83 -13.27
CA GLU A 275 -1.57 14.76 -13.37
C GLU A 275 -1.02 13.45 -13.96
N GLU A 276 -0.12 13.58 -14.96
CA GLU A 276 0.53 12.45 -15.61
C GLU A 276 1.41 11.61 -14.66
N GLN A 277 1.83 12.21 -13.54
CA GLN A 277 2.71 11.56 -12.56
C GLN A 277 1.95 10.98 -11.37
N LEU A 278 0.69 11.36 -11.17
CA LEU A 278 -0.12 10.88 -10.02
C LEU A 278 -0.18 9.35 -9.93
N SER A 279 -0.38 8.68 -11.06
CA SER A 279 -0.45 7.21 -11.12
C SER A 279 0.85 6.53 -10.74
N LYS A 280 1.98 7.20 -10.93
CA LYS A 280 3.33 6.68 -10.68
C LYS A 280 3.87 7.00 -9.29
N LEU A 281 3.26 7.95 -8.56
CA LEU A 281 3.76 8.40 -7.26
C LEU A 281 3.87 7.28 -6.20
N ALA A 282 3.04 6.25 -6.31
CA ALA A 282 3.10 5.09 -5.44
C ALA A 282 3.89 3.91 -6.04
N GLU A 283 4.65 4.12 -7.13
CA GLU A 283 5.63 3.16 -7.63
C GLU A 283 6.93 3.27 -6.83
N PRO A 284 7.66 2.15 -6.62
CA PRO A 284 8.89 2.18 -5.86
C PRO A 284 9.95 3.04 -6.58
N PHE A 285 10.68 3.87 -5.83
CA PHE A 285 11.74 4.76 -6.31
C PHE A 285 11.29 5.85 -7.29
N HIS A 286 9.98 6.03 -7.49
CA HIS A 286 9.49 7.09 -8.37
C HIS A 286 9.51 8.44 -7.64
N ARG A 287 10.08 9.45 -8.31
CA ARG A 287 10.10 10.86 -7.85
C ARG A 287 9.81 11.76 -9.04
N PRO A 288 8.90 12.75 -8.91
CA PRO A 288 8.71 13.79 -9.90
C PRO A 288 10.03 14.55 -10.17
N ASP A 289 10.29 14.93 -11.42
CA ASP A 289 11.54 15.61 -11.78
C ASP A 289 11.78 16.92 -11.01
N ALA A 290 10.72 17.65 -10.69
CA ALA A 290 10.78 18.85 -9.84
C ALA A 290 11.26 18.56 -8.40
N ALA A 291 11.15 17.32 -7.90
CA ALA A 291 11.57 16.90 -6.58
C ALA A 291 12.98 16.27 -6.55
N ARG A 292 13.68 16.25 -7.69
CA ARG A 292 15.07 15.72 -7.78
C ARG A 292 16.14 16.67 -7.26
N SER A 293 15.78 17.88 -6.84
CA SER A 293 16.75 18.79 -6.20
C SER A 293 17.36 18.14 -4.96
N ARG A 294 18.67 18.28 -4.77
CA ARG A 294 19.46 17.62 -3.70
C ARG A 294 18.98 17.93 -2.26
N HIS A 295 18.10 18.91 -2.08
CA HIS A 295 17.58 19.34 -0.78
C HIS A 295 16.22 18.75 -0.43
N ALA A 296 15.53 18.08 -1.37
CA ALA A 296 14.25 17.42 -1.13
C ALA A 296 14.50 15.93 -0.86
N GLY A 297 15.05 15.60 0.31
CA GLY A 297 15.37 14.24 0.73
C GLY A 297 14.20 13.25 0.61
N GLY A 298 14.53 11.96 0.45
CA GLY A 298 13.58 10.84 0.35
C GLY A 298 13.71 10.11 -0.99
N VAL A 299 13.63 8.79 -0.93
CA VAL A 299 14.01 7.88 -2.01
C VAL A 299 12.86 7.47 -2.90
N GLY A 300 11.64 7.93 -2.59
CA GLY A 300 10.45 7.54 -3.34
C GLY A 300 9.86 6.19 -2.89
N LEU A 301 10.12 5.75 -1.65
CA LEU A 301 9.53 4.53 -1.09
C LEU A 301 8.32 4.79 -0.19
N GLY A 302 8.19 5.98 0.41
CA GLY A 302 7.15 6.24 1.42
C GLY A 302 5.72 6.02 0.93
N LEU A 303 5.32 6.54 -0.24
CA LEU A 303 3.99 6.31 -0.81
C LEU A 303 3.80 4.87 -1.30
N TYR A 304 4.88 4.23 -1.77
CA TYR A 304 4.86 2.81 -2.10
C TYR A 304 4.58 1.95 -0.86
N LEU A 305 5.25 2.22 0.26
CA LEU A 305 4.97 1.57 1.55
C LEU A 305 3.52 1.78 2.00
N CYS A 306 2.98 3.00 1.87
CA CYS A 306 1.57 3.26 2.15
C CYS A 306 0.62 2.41 1.30
N ARG A 307 0.94 2.23 0.00
CA ARG A 307 0.18 1.34 -0.90
C ARG A 307 0.23 -0.11 -0.42
N LEU A 308 1.42 -0.60 -0.07
CA LEU A 308 1.59 -1.97 0.43
C LEU A 308 0.84 -2.20 1.75
N VAL A 309 0.89 -1.25 2.68
CA VAL A 309 0.11 -1.32 3.94
C VAL A 309 -1.38 -1.41 3.66
N ALA A 310 -1.91 -0.55 2.78
CA ALA A 310 -3.33 -0.58 2.42
C ALA A 310 -3.71 -1.93 1.78
N GLN A 311 -2.89 -2.44 0.85
CA GLN A 311 -3.11 -3.73 0.18
C GLN A 311 -3.02 -4.91 1.15
N ALA A 312 -2.09 -4.91 2.10
CA ALA A 312 -1.97 -5.94 3.13
C ALA A 312 -3.25 -6.04 3.99
N HIS A 313 -3.91 -4.90 4.25
CA HIS A 313 -5.20 -4.85 4.93
C HIS A 313 -6.40 -5.18 4.03
N GLY A 314 -6.19 -5.59 2.78
CA GLY A 314 -7.25 -5.86 1.80
C GLY A 314 -7.89 -4.60 1.21
N GLY A 315 -7.25 -3.46 1.42
CA GLY A 315 -7.70 -2.15 0.97
C GLY A 315 -6.97 -1.62 -0.26
N ARG A 316 -7.04 -0.30 -0.43
CA ARG A 316 -6.38 0.40 -1.55
C ARG A 316 -5.93 1.80 -1.15
N LEU A 317 -4.95 2.33 -1.89
CA LEU A 317 -4.49 3.71 -1.81
C LEU A 317 -4.89 4.45 -3.09
N ALA A 318 -5.36 5.70 -2.96
CA ALA A 318 -5.54 6.61 -4.09
C ALA A 318 -4.92 7.98 -3.79
N LEU A 319 -4.41 8.60 -4.83
CA LEU A 319 -3.76 9.90 -4.80
C LEU A 319 -4.47 10.82 -5.79
N GLU A 320 -4.73 12.05 -5.38
CA GLU A 320 -5.34 13.09 -6.22
C GLU A 320 -4.82 14.48 -5.85
N ASN A 321 -4.78 15.39 -6.81
CA ASN A 321 -4.52 16.81 -6.54
C ASN A 321 -5.71 17.43 -5.81
N ALA A 322 -5.44 18.24 -4.78
CA ALA A 322 -6.47 18.89 -3.96
C ALA A 322 -6.62 20.40 -4.22
N HIS A 323 -5.78 20.97 -5.10
CA HIS A 323 -5.77 22.37 -5.55
C HIS A 323 -6.01 23.41 -4.42
N PRO A 324 -5.03 23.77 -3.59
CA PRO A 324 -3.64 23.31 -3.64
C PRO A 324 -3.38 22.01 -2.91
N GLY A 325 -2.24 21.40 -3.23
CA GLY A 325 -1.69 20.26 -2.53
C GLY A 325 -2.09 18.91 -3.08
N LEU A 326 -1.62 17.88 -2.39
CA LEU A 326 -1.91 16.48 -2.67
C LEU A 326 -2.85 15.92 -1.60
N ARG A 327 -3.76 15.06 -2.02
CA ARG A 327 -4.64 14.29 -1.15
C ARG A 327 -4.39 12.82 -1.36
N VAL A 328 -4.09 12.11 -0.28
CA VAL A 328 -3.86 10.67 -0.27
C VAL A 328 -4.91 10.02 0.60
N ARG A 329 -5.63 9.04 0.06
CA ARG A 329 -6.65 8.26 0.76
C ARG A 329 -6.29 6.79 0.81
N ALA A 330 -6.32 6.22 2.01
CA ALA A 330 -6.19 4.80 2.25
C ALA A 330 -7.53 4.23 2.71
N TRP A 331 -8.14 3.36 1.90
CA TRP A 331 -9.34 2.61 2.28
C TRP A 331 -8.91 1.32 2.95
N LEU A 332 -9.41 1.08 4.16
CA LEU A 332 -9.07 -0.07 4.98
C LEU A 332 -10.39 -0.76 5.37
N PRO A 333 -10.77 -1.83 4.65
CA PRO A 333 -11.97 -2.60 4.98
C PRO A 333 -11.81 -3.27 6.35
N SER A 334 -12.87 -3.31 7.13
CA SER A 334 -12.91 -4.10 8.36
C SER A 334 -13.34 -5.52 8.00
N ASP A 335 -12.43 -6.47 8.10
CA ASP A 335 -12.81 -7.88 8.18
C ASP A 335 -13.48 -8.11 9.55
N MET A 336 -14.80 -8.08 9.59
CA MET A 336 -15.61 -8.35 10.79
C MET A 336 -15.57 -9.84 11.21
N LYS A 337 -14.46 -10.53 11.05
CA LYS A 337 -14.23 -11.82 11.69
C LYS A 337 -13.28 -11.61 12.86
N ALA A 338 -13.86 -11.21 14.01
CA ALA A 338 -13.21 -11.50 15.28
C ALA A 338 -12.91 -13.01 15.32
N PRO A 339 -11.72 -13.44 15.75
CA PRO A 339 -11.46 -14.85 15.97
C PRO A 339 -12.48 -15.37 17.00
N GLN A 340 -13.17 -16.45 16.61
CA GLN A 340 -14.04 -17.23 17.53
C GLN A 340 -13.18 -17.92 18.55
#